data_199e692bdf4303e8fb4aea486b57f98c
#
_entry.id   199e692bdf4303e8fb4aea486b57f98c
#
_cell.length_a   1.000
_cell.length_b   1.000
_cell.length_c   1.000
_cell.angle_alpha   90.00
_cell.angle_beta   90.00
_cell.angle_gamma   90.00
#
_symmetry.space_group_name_H-M   'P 1'
#
loop_
_entity.id
_entity.type
_entity.pdbx_description
1 polymer ?
#
loop_
_entity_poly.entity_id
_entity_poly.type
_entity_poly.pdbx_seq_one_letter_code
_entity_poly.pdbx_strand_id
1 'polypeptide(L)'
;MATDMVLDFYESINFELIDIDGYDTLFTELLEDGTYATVSDDDGYMPEDLETPVVFNVYDDNDSFQWSVTLDDSYQLKDLLD
;
A
#
# COMPACT_ATOMS: atom_id res chain seq x y z
N MET A 1 0.28 -11.85 15.62
CA MET A 1 1.22 -12.00 14.49
C MET A 1 1.45 -10.65 13.84
N ALA A 2 2.70 -10.36 13.43
CA ALA A 2 3.03 -9.07 12.82
C ALA A 2 2.19 -8.78 11.59
N THR A 3 1.91 -9.80 10.76
CA THR A 3 1.10 -9.66 9.55
C THR A 3 -0.31 -9.18 9.86
N ASP A 4 -0.92 -9.68 10.93
CA ASP A 4 -2.27 -9.26 11.31
C ASP A 4 -2.29 -7.81 11.78
N MET A 5 -1.24 -7.37 12.49
CA MET A 5 -1.11 -5.97 12.91
C MET A 5 -0.96 -5.04 11.72
N VAL A 6 -0.18 -5.44 10.72
CA VAL A 6 0.01 -4.67 9.50
C VAL A 6 -1.32 -4.54 8.75
N LEU A 7 -2.03 -5.65 8.56
CA LEU A 7 -3.31 -5.65 7.86
C LEU A 7 -4.33 -4.76 8.59
N ASP A 8 -4.43 -4.89 9.91
CA ASP A 8 -5.34 -4.08 10.70
C ASP A 8 -5.05 -2.59 10.55
N PHE A 9 -3.76 -2.22 10.57
CA PHE A 9 -3.36 -0.83 10.40
C PHE A 9 -3.79 -0.30 9.03
N TYR A 10 -3.51 -1.04 7.96
CA TYR A 10 -3.83 -0.59 6.61
C TYR A 10 -5.34 -0.58 6.36
N GLU A 11 -6.08 -1.53 6.92
CA GLU A 11 -7.54 -1.50 6.81
C GLU A 11 -8.14 -0.27 7.49
N SER A 12 -7.50 0.21 8.57
CA SER A 12 -7.97 1.40 9.29
C SER A 12 -7.81 2.69 8.47
N ILE A 13 -6.99 2.66 7.43
CA ILE A 13 -6.79 3.80 6.52
C ILE A 13 -7.28 3.49 5.11
N ASN A 14 -8.27 2.59 5.02
CA ASN A 14 -9.03 2.28 3.80
C ASN A 14 -8.29 1.46 2.75
N PHE A 15 -7.23 0.77 3.15
CA PHE A 15 -6.62 -0.22 2.27
C PHE A 15 -7.33 -1.55 2.44
N GLU A 16 -7.28 -2.37 1.39
CA GLU A 16 -7.76 -3.74 1.44
C GLU A 16 -6.67 -4.67 0.92
N LEU A 17 -6.76 -5.93 1.32
CA LEU A 17 -5.83 -6.95 0.86
C LEU A 17 -6.42 -7.63 -0.36
N ILE A 18 -5.69 -7.59 -1.48
CA ILE A 18 -6.11 -8.29 -2.70
C ILE A 18 -4.99 -9.21 -3.16
N ASP A 19 -5.34 -10.17 -3.99
CA ASP A 19 -4.40 -11.12 -4.60
C ASP A 19 -4.10 -10.66 -6.02
N ILE A 20 -2.82 -10.35 -6.30
CA ILE A 20 -2.36 -10.02 -7.65
C ILE A 20 -1.29 -11.03 -8.02
N ASP A 21 -1.57 -11.87 -9.03
CA ASP A 21 -0.65 -12.89 -9.53
C ASP A 21 -0.13 -13.84 -8.43
N GLY A 22 -0.98 -14.13 -7.45
CA GLY A 22 -0.62 -15.03 -6.35
C GLY A 22 0.07 -14.36 -5.17
N TYR A 23 0.21 -13.03 -5.21
CA TYR A 23 0.83 -12.26 -4.12
C TYR A 23 -0.19 -11.37 -3.43
N ASP A 24 -0.18 -11.41 -2.10
CA ASP A 24 -1.00 -10.51 -1.30
C ASP A 24 -0.53 -9.06 -1.49
N THR A 25 -1.44 -8.17 -1.81
CA THR A 25 -1.12 -6.77 -2.11
C THR A 25 -2.08 -5.84 -1.37
N LEU A 26 -1.53 -4.82 -0.72
CA LEU A 26 -2.32 -3.77 -0.09
C LEU A 26 -2.73 -2.75 -1.15
N PHE A 27 -4.02 -2.51 -1.27
CA PHE A 27 -4.62 -1.76 -2.38
C PHE A 27 -5.63 -0.75 -1.84
N THR A 28 -5.66 0.45 -2.42
CA THR A 28 -6.70 1.44 -2.14
C THR A 28 -7.01 2.25 -3.40
N GLU A 29 -8.29 2.59 -3.58
CA GLU A 29 -8.68 3.54 -4.62
C GLU A 29 -8.42 4.96 -4.10
N LEU A 30 -7.76 5.78 -4.91
CA LEU A 30 -7.46 7.16 -4.55
C LEU A 30 -8.49 8.14 -5.06
N LEU A 31 -8.98 7.92 -6.29
CA LEU A 31 -9.92 8.81 -6.96
C LEU A 31 -11.04 7.98 -7.57
N GLU A 32 -12.17 8.62 -7.82
CA GLU A 32 -13.34 7.97 -8.41
C GLU A 32 -13.13 7.58 -9.88
N ASP A 33 -12.11 8.12 -10.52
CA ASP A 33 -11.81 7.84 -11.94
C ASP A 33 -11.08 6.52 -12.16
N GLY A 34 -10.80 5.77 -11.09
CA GLY A 34 -10.09 4.50 -11.18
C GLY A 34 -8.62 4.56 -10.80
N THR A 35 -8.12 5.74 -10.44
CA THR A 35 -6.74 5.87 -9.93
C THR A 35 -6.62 5.13 -8.60
N TYR A 36 -5.61 4.28 -8.49
CA TYR A 36 -5.44 3.47 -7.27
C TYR A 36 -3.97 3.44 -6.85
N ALA A 37 -3.75 2.93 -5.65
CA ALA A 37 -2.40 2.81 -5.10
C ALA A 37 -2.20 1.45 -4.47
N THR A 38 -0.94 1.01 -4.44
CA THR A 38 -0.52 -0.19 -3.73
C THR A 38 0.62 0.16 -2.80
N VAL A 39 0.82 -0.68 -1.77
CA VAL A 39 1.92 -0.52 -0.82
C VAL A 39 2.70 -1.83 -0.78
N SER A 40 4.02 -1.71 -0.84
CA SER A 40 4.92 -2.86 -0.75
C SER A 40 6.13 -2.50 0.10
N ASP A 41 6.93 -3.51 0.47
CA ASP A 41 8.23 -3.28 1.08
C ASP A 41 9.28 -3.05 -0.01
N ASP A 42 10.56 -2.98 0.38
CA ASP A 42 11.67 -2.76 -0.56
C ASP A 42 11.80 -3.87 -1.61
N ASP A 43 11.32 -5.06 -1.30
CA ASP A 43 11.43 -6.22 -2.18
C ASP A 43 10.17 -6.45 -3.03
N GLY A 44 9.17 -5.58 -2.88
CA GLY A 44 7.93 -5.68 -3.65
C GLY A 44 6.87 -6.58 -3.03
N TYR A 45 7.06 -7.01 -1.80
CA TYR A 45 6.10 -7.85 -1.07
C TYR A 45 5.30 -7.04 -0.07
N MET A 46 4.26 -7.64 0.50
CA MET A 46 3.49 -7.01 1.57
C MET A 46 4.41 -6.74 2.77
N PRO A 47 4.38 -5.52 3.35
CA PRO A 47 5.22 -5.23 4.51
C PRO A 47 4.92 -6.16 5.68
N GLU A 48 5.97 -6.62 6.35
CA GLU A 48 5.83 -7.50 7.51
C GLU A 48 5.74 -6.73 8.83
N ASP A 49 6.06 -5.43 8.80
CA ASP A 49 6.13 -4.61 9.99
C ASP A 49 5.73 -3.18 9.64
N LEU A 50 5.19 -2.44 10.60
CA LEU A 50 4.79 -1.05 10.42
C LEU A 50 5.97 -0.08 10.51
N GLU A 51 7.10 -0.51 11.05
CA GLU A 51 8.28 0.33 11.27
C GLU A 51 9.34 0.18 10.20
N THR A 52 9.11 -0.67 9.19
CA THR A 52 10.06 -0.85 8.09
C THR A 52 9.69 0.07 6.92
N PRO A 53 10.66 0.39 6.05
CA PRO A 53 10.38 1.22 4.87
C PRO A 53 9.32 0.59 3.97
N VAL A 54 8.48 1.44 3.39
CA VAL A 54 7.42 1.02 2.47
C VAL A 54 7.46 1.88 1.22
N VAL A 55 7.01 1.30 0.10
CA VAL A 55 6.91 2.00 -1.17
C VAL A 55 5.42 2.15 -1.50
N PHE A 56 5.00 3.39 -1.72
CA PHE A 56 3.64 3.74 -2.11
C PHE A 56 3.63 3.97 -3.60
N ASN A 57 2.93 3.12 -4.35
CA ASN A 57 2.90 3.14 -5.81
C ASN A 57 1.52 3.57 -6.30
N VAL A 58 1.47 4.50 -7.24
CA VAL A 58 0.21 5.03 -7.79
C VAL A 58 0.08 4.65 -9.26
N TYR A 59 -1.11 4.19 -9.63
CA TYR A 59 -1.45 3.76 -10.99
C TYR A 59 -2.74 4.43 -11.44
N ASP A 60 -2.90 4.61 -12.76
CA ASP A 60 -4.15 5.13 -13.31
C ASP A 60 -5.16 3.99 -13.54
N ASP A 61 -6.32 4.33 -14.12
CA ASP A 61 -7.41 3.37 -14.37
C ASP A 61 -7.07 2.34 -15.45
N ASN A 62 -5.98 2.52 -16.18
CA ASN A 62 -5.49 1.58 -17.18
C ASN A 62 -4.33 0.72 -16.65
N ASP A 63 -4.10 0.75 -15.34
CA ASP A 63 -3.00 0.04 -14.67
C ASP A 63 -1.62 0.56 -15.10
N SER A 64 -1.56 1.79 -15.57
CA SER A 64 -0.29 2.43 -15.94
C SER A 64 0.33 3.13 -14.73
N PHE A 65 1.59 2.83 -14.46
CA PHE A 65 2.33 3.42 -13.35
C PHE A 65 2.44 4.94 -13.53
N GLN A 66 2.14 5.69 -12.47
CA GLN A 66 2.22 7.15 -12.48
C GLN A 66 3.44 7.65 -11.70
N TRP A 67 3.53 7.28 -10.43
CA TRP A 67 4.66 7.67 -9.59
C TRP A 67 4.70 6.81 -8.34
N SER A 68 5.83 6.87 -7.64
CA SER A 68 5.97 6.19 -6.36
C SER A 68 6.81 7.05 -5.41
N VAL A 69 6.68 6.76 -4.12
CA VAL A 69 7.48 7.39 -3.07
C VAL A 69 7.83 6.33 -2.04
N THR A 70 9.06 6.37 -1.54
CA THR A 70 9.50 5.50 -0.45
C THR A 70 9.39 6.26 0.86
N LEU A 71 8.75 5.64 1.84
CA LEU A 71 8.56 6.22 3.16
C LEU A 71 9.34 5.41 4.18
N ASP A 72 9.76 6.05 5.25
CA ASP A 72 10.59 5.39 6.27
C ASP A 72 9.82 4.32 7.04
N ASP A 73 8.50 4.50 7.17
CA ASP A 73 7.63 3.53 7.84
C ASP A 73 6.17 3.74 7.42
N SER A 74 5.30 2.85 7.87
CA SER A 74 3.88 2.91 7.53
C SER A 74 3.16 4.09 8.20
N TYR A 75 3.67 4.58 9.30
CA TYR A 75 3.07 5.73 9.98
C TYR A 75 3.23 7.00 9.15
N GLN A 76 4.34 7.16 8.44
CA GLN A 76 4.53 8.28 7.51
C GLN A 76 3.50 8.20 6.37
N LEU A 77 3.19 7.00 5.90
CA LEU A 77 2.17 6.83 4.86
C LEU A 77 0.80 7.29 5.37
N LYS A 78 0.46 6.94 6.59
CA LYS A 78 -0.81 7.39 7.19
C LYS A 78 -0.88 8.91 7.23
N ASP A 79 0.22 9.55 7.66
CA ASP A 79 0.28 11.02 7.71
C ASP A 79 0.14 11.63 6.32
N LEU A 80 0.71 11.00 5.30
CA LEU A 80 0.62 11.48 3.93
C LEU A 80 -0.82 11.42 3.42
N LEU A 81 -1.59 10.39 3.80
CA LEU A 81 -2.95 10.18 3.32
C LEU A 81 -4.00 10.94 4.14
N ASP A 82 -3.65 11.37 5.32
CA ASP A 82 -4.52 12.22 6.13
C ASP A 82 -4.46 13.65 5.58
#